data_fa93db0265166da9d38b6993b95507f7
#
_entry.id   fa93db0265166da9d38b6993b95507f7
#
_cell.length_a   1.000
_cell.length_b   1.000
_cell.length_c   1.000
_cell.angle_alpha   90.00
_cell.angle_beta   90.00
_cell.angle_gamma   90.00
#
_symmetry.space_group_name_H-M   'P 1'
#
loop_
_entity.id
_entity.type
_entity.pdbx_description
1 polymer ?
#
loop_
_entity_poly.entity_id
_entity_poly.type
_entity_poly.pdbx_seq_one_letter_code
_entity_poly.pdbx_strand_id
1 'polypeptide(L)'
;MSYLLRVLLPDTPGSLGRLADALGTVDCNIRSVDVVQTFPEGTAMDDLVVEIPASSLPDTLITAAQGLDGVEVDSIRPFSGAVDRRGQIALLADV
;
A
#
# COMPACT_ATOMS: atom_id res chain seq x y z
N MET A 1 0.80 3.53 13.89
CA MET A 1 0.05 2.30 13.55
C MET A 1 0.42 1.85 12.17
N SER A 2 0.75 0.58 12.04
CA SER A 2 1.16 0.02 10.76
C SER A 2 0.05 -0.82 10.16
N TYR A 3 -0.08 -0.74 8.84
CA TYR A 3 -1.09 -1.48 8.09
C TYR A 3 -0.48 -2.10 6.85
N LEU A 4 -1.05 -3.21 6.42
CA LEU A 4 -0.77 -3.80 5.12
C LEU A 4 -1.90 -3.40 4.19
N LEU A 5 -1.57 -2.61 3.18
CA LEU A 5 -2.51 -2.09 2.21
C LEU A 5 -2.30 -2.81 0.89
N ARG A 6 -3.30 -3.52 0.43
CA ARG A 6 -3.25 -4.20 -0.87
C ARG A 6 -4.08 -3.41 -1.87
N VAL A 7 -3.44 -3.02 -2.96
CA VAL A 7 -4.09 -2.19 -3.98
C VAL A 7 -3.92 -2.79 -5.35
N LEU A 8 -4.92 -2.52 -6.20
CA LEU A 8 -4.81 -2.72 -7.63
C LEU A 8 -4.59 -1.36 -8.26
N LEU A 9 -3.63 -1.26 -9.17
CA LEU A 9 -3.33 0.00 -9.84
C LEU A 9 -2.83 -0.29 -11.25
N PRO A 10 -2.85 0.73 -12.15
CA PRO A 10 -2.29 0.55 -13.48
C PRO A 10 -0.81 0.20 -13.41
N ASP A 11 -0.40 -0.79 -14.19
CA ASP A 11 1.00 -1.20 -14.26
C ASP A 11 1.72 -0.35 -15.32
N THR A 12 1.82 0.94 -15.03
CA THR A 12 2.42 1.92 -15.95
C THR A 12 3.40 2.80 -15.18
N PRO A 13 4.39 3.38 -15.88
CA PRO A 13 5.33 4.28 -15.22
C PRO A 13 4.58 5.42 -14.50
N GLY A 14 5.01 5.71 -13.30
CA GLY A 14 4.44 6.79 -12.49
C GLY A 14 3.23 6.42 -11.66
N SER A 15 2.59 5.26 -11.86
CA SER A 15 1.40 4.89 -11.08
C SER A 15 1.70 4.80 -9.60
N LEU A 16 2.77 4.13 -9.23
CA LEU A 16 3.14 4.00 -7.84
C LEU A 16 3.53 5.35 -7.23
N GLY A 17 4.17 6.21 -8.01
CA GLY A 17 4.53 7.56 -7.57
C GLY A 17 3.29 8.39 -7.25
N ARG A 18 2.26 8.32 -8.09
CA ARG A 18 1.01 9.03 -7.84
C ARG A 18 0.32 8.51 -6.58
N LEU A 19 0.35 7.19 -6.37
CA LEU A 19 -0.21 6.61 -5.16
C LEU A 19 0.57 7.08 -3.93
N ALA A 20 1.89 7.08 -4.00
CA ALA A 20 2.73 7.54 -2.90
C ALA A 20 2.44 9.00 -2.56
N ASP A 21 2.30 9.84 -3.57
CA ASP A 21 1.98 11.26 -3.34
C ASP A 21 0.61 11.40 -2.66
N ALA A 22 -0.39 10.65 -3.12
CA ALA A 22 -1.72 10.72 -2.54
C ALA A 22 -1.71 10.29 -1.07
N LEU A 23 -1.01 9.19 -0.77
CA LEU A 23 -0.90 8.72 0.62
C LEU A 23 -0.13 9.70 1.48
N GLY A 24 0.87 10.38 0.92
CA GLY A 24 1.62 11.40 1.63
C GLY A 24 0.76 12.57 2.10
N THR A 25 -0.33 12.86 1.39
CA THR A 25 -1.21 13.97 1.77
C THR A 25 -1.98 13.67 3.06
N VAL A 26 -2.04 12.44 3.49
CA VAL A 26 -2.71 12.05 4.74
C VAL A 26 -1.70 11.53 5.77
N ASP A 27 -0.47 12.01 5.67
CA ASP A 27 0.61 11.70 6.62
C ASP A 27 0.94 10.22 6.67
N CYS A 28 0.81 9.53 5.57
CA CYS A 28 1.15 8.12 5.47
C CYS A 28 2.60 7.95 5.03
N ASN A 29 3.34 7.15 5.79
CA ASN A 29 4.70 6.77 5.45
C ASN A 29 4.68 5.39 4.85
N ILE A 30 5.23 5.24 3.65
CA ILE A 30 5.35 3.93 3.02
C ILE A 30 6.65 3.31 3.48
N ARG A 31 6.59 2.13 4.09
CA ARG A 31 7.75 1.41 4.61
C ARG A 31 8.27 0.40 3.63
N SER A 32 7.39 -0.21 2.85
CA SER A 32 7.79 -1.23 1.88
C SER A 32 6.73 -1.34 0.80
N VAL A 33 7.15 -1.73 -0.40
CA VAL A 33 6.27 -2.02 -1.52
C VAL A 33 6.68 -3.35 -2.11
N ASP A 34 5.72 -4.22 -2.36
CA ASP A 34 5.97 -5.51 -2.96
C ASP A 34 4.93 -5.74 -4.05
N VAL A 35 5.38 -5.99 -5.26
CA VAL A 35 4.49 -6.30 -6.37
C VAL A 35 4.12 -7.76 -6.26
N VAL A 36 2.87 -8.02 -5.91
CA VAL A 36 2.39 -9.38 -5.67
C VAL A 36 2.11 -10.09 -6.98
N GLN A 37 1.49 -9.39 -7.92
CA GLN A 37 1.08 -9.98 -9.17
C GLN A 37 0.83 -8.90 -10.22
N THR A 38 1.13 -9.21 -11.47
CA THR A 38 0.75 -8.39 -12.60
C THR A 38 -0.28 -9.12 -13.45
N PHE A 39 -1.16 -8.37 -14.11
CA PHE A 39 -2.26 -8.94 -14.89
C PHE A 39 -2.14 -8.55 -16.36
N PRO A 40 -2.61 -9.41 -17.28
CA PRO A 40 -2.49 -9.14 -18.71
C PRO A 40 -3.19 -7.87 -19.18
N GLU A 41 -4.23 -7.43 -18.49
CA GLU A 41 -4.95 -6.23 -18.88
C GLU A 41 -4.21 -4.93 -18.53
N GLY A 42 -3.05 -5.02 -17.91
CA GLY A 42 -2.23 -3.84 -17.63
C GLY A 42 -2.37 -3.29 -16.23
N THR A 43 -2.81 -4.11 -15.28
CA THR A 43 -2.86 -3.74 -13.87
C THR A 43 -1.89 -4.56 -13.07
N ALA A 44 -1.59 -4.10 -11.86
CA ALA A 44 -0.75 -4.81 -10.91
C ALA A 44 -1.41 -4.79 -9.54
N MET A 45 -1.14 -5.81 -8.75
CA MET A 45 -1.52 -5.87 -7.35
C MET A 45 -0.27 -5.68 -6.51
N ASP A 46 -0.25 -4.63 -5.71
CA ASP A 46 0.87 -4.29 -4.84
C ASP A 46 0.46 -4.37 -3.38
N ASP A 47 1.36 -4.87 -2.55
CA ASP A 47 1.23 -4.82 -1.10
C ASP A 47 2.16 -3.75 -0.56
N LEU A 48 1.59 -2.81 0.19
CA LEU A 48 2.34 -1.74 0.81
C LEU A 48 2.25 -1.88 2.32
N VAL A 49 3.40 -1.87 2.99
CA VAL A 49 3.43 -1.70 4.43
C VAL A 49 3.53 -0.21 4.69
N VAL A 50 2.57 0.32 5.40
CA VAL A 50 2.46 1.76 5.62
C VAL A 50 2.29 2.05 7.10
N GLU A 51 2.67 3.25 7.48
CA GLU A 51 2.50 3.72 8.85
C GLU A 51 1.80 5.06 8.85
N ILE A 52 0.79 5.19 9.72
CA ILE A 52 0.05 6.45 9.89
C ILE A 52 0.06 6.81 11.37
N PRO A 53 -0.19 8.10 11.69
CA PRO A 53 -0.27 8.52 13.09
C PRO A 53 -1.37 7.76 13.83
N ALA A 54 -1.17 7.54 15.12
CA ALA A 54 -2.13 6.81 15.93
C ALA A 54 -3.48 7.49 15.99
N SER A 55 -3.53 8.79 15.77
CA SER A 55 -4.77 9.56 15.75
C SER A 55 -5.53 9.44 14.42
N SER A 56 -4.92 8.87 13.39
CA SER A 56 -5.55 8.74 12.09
C SER A 56 -6.29 7.42 11.97
N LEU A 57 -7.34 7.42 11.15
CA LEU A 57 -8.11 6.21 10.87
C LEU A 57 -7.63 5.60 9.56
N PRO A 58 -7.62 4.27 9.44
CA PRO A 58 -7.23 3.62 8.18
C PRO A 58 -8.14 4.00 7.01
N ASP A 59 -9.36 4.45 7.28
CA ASP A 59 -10.27 4.91 6.22
C ASP A 59 -9.68 6.06 5.42
N THR A 60 -8.82 6.88 6.02
CA THR A 60 -8.18 7.98 5.29
C THR A 60 -7.27 7.46 4.18
N LEU A 61 -6.63 6.32 4.39
CA LEU A 61 -5.79 5.70 3.37
C LEU A 61 -6.63 5.21 2.20
N ILE A 62 -7.77 4.59 2.49
CA ILE A 62 -8.66 4.08 1.47
C ILE A 62 -9.18 5.23 0.62
N THR A 63 -9.64 6.29 1.25
CA THR A 63 -10.16 7.45 0.54
C THR A 63 -9.09 8.09 -0.33
N ALA A 64 -7.88 8.27 0.21
CA ALA A 64 -6.79 8.88 -0.55
C ALA A 64 -6.41 8.04 -1.77
N ALA A 65 -6.29 6.72 -1.61
CA ALA A 65 -5.92 5.83 -2.69
C ALA A 65 -6.99 5.77 -3.76
N GLN A 66 -8.25 5.61 -3.36
CA GLN A 66 -9.36 5.47 -4.31
C GLN A 66 -9.75 6.77 -4.98
N GLY A 67 -9.19 7.89 -4.54
CA GLY A 67 -9.33 9.15 -5.25
C GLY A 67 -8.55 9.22 -6.55
N LEU A 68 -7.65 8.27 -6.79
CA LEU A 68 -6.87 8.23 -8.03
C LEU A 68 -7.56 7.36 -9.07
N ASP A 69 -7.50 7.80 -10.34
CA ASP A 69 -8.08 7.04 -11.44
C ASP A 69 -7.36 5.69 -11.57
N GLY A 70 -8.13 4.64 -11.66
CA GLY A 70 -7.60 3.30 -11.90
C GLY A 70 -7.05 2.61 -10.66
N VAL A 71 -7.10 3.24 -9.50
CA VAL A 71 -6.63 2.64 -8.25
C VAL A 71 -7.81 2.11 -7.45
N GLU A 72 -7.68 0.87 -6.98
CA GLU A 72 -8.70 0.22 -6.19
C GLU A 72 -8.05 -0.45 -4.99
N VAL A 73 -8.59 -0.21 -3.80
CA VAL A 73 -8.10 -0.86 -2.60
C VAL A 73 -8.75 -2.23 -2.48
N ASP A 74 -7.92 -3.27 -2.50
CA ASP A 74 -8.39 -4.65 -2.36
C ASP A 74 -8.63 -4.97 -0.88
N SER A 75 -7.69 -4.61 -0.01
CA SER A 75 -7.82 -4.85 1.41
C SER A 75 -6.88 -3.97 2.21
N ILE A 76 -7.22 -3.75 3.47
CA ILE A 76 -6.34 -3.10 4.43
C ILE A 76 -6.51 -3.80 5.76
N ARG A 77 -5.40 -4.06 6.45
CA ARG A 77 -5.43 -4.73 7.75
C ARG A 77 -4.23 -4.32 8.58
N PRO A 78 -4.31 -4.41 9.92
CA PRO A 78 -3.17 -4.13 10.76
C PRO A 78 -1.99 -5.04 10.40
N PHE A 79 -0.79 -4.47 10.45
CA PHE A 79 0.41 -5.19 10.13
C PHE A 79 1.27 -5.35 11.37
N SER A 80 1.66 -6.60 11.67
CA SER A 80 2.49 -6.90 12.83
C SER A 80 3.79 -7.59 12.44
N GLY A 81 4.12 -7.63 11.17
CA GLY A 81 5.37 -8.19 10.70
C GLY A 81 6.51 -7.18 10.77
N ALA A 82 7.59 -7.47 10.08
CA ALA A 82 8.75 -6.61 9.98
C ALA A 82 9.09 -6.37 8.51
N VAL A 83 9.80 -5.27 8.25
CA VAL A 83 10.33 -4.96 6.92
C VAL A 83 11.84 -5.15 7.00
N ASP A 84 12.40 -5.98 6.12
CA ASP A 84 13.83 -6.24 6.14
C ASP A 84 14.61 -5.08 5.52
N ARG A 85 15.96 -5.17 5.52
CA ARG A 85 16.80 -4.09 5.03
C ARG A 85 16.60 -3.77 3.57
N ARG A 86 16.08 -4.71 2.80
CA ARG A 86 15.86 -4.52 1.37
C ARG A 86 14.45 -4.05 1.06
N GLY A 87 13.66 -3.79 2.10
CA GLY A 87 12.29 -3.35 1.93
C GLY A 87 11.31 -4.46 1.60
N GLN A 88 11.70 -5.70 1.79
CA GLN A 88 10.80 -6.83 1.57
C GLN A 88 9.92 -7.03 2.79
N ILE A 89 8.68 -7.42 2.55
CA ILE A 89 7.75 -7.71 3.62
C ILE A 89 8.09 -9.05 4.25
N ALA A 90 8.32 -9.03 5.57
CA ALA A 90 8.57 -10.24 6.31
C ALA A 90 7.45 -10.41 7.32
N LEU A 91 6.56 -11.33 7.06
CA LEU A 91 5.46 -11.62 7.98
C LEU A 91 5.93 -12.53 9.08
N LEU A 92 5.34 -12.38 10.26
CA LEU A 92 5.63 -13.27 11.36
C LEU A 92 5.11 -14.64 11.01
N ALA A 93 5.92 -15.62 11.34
CA ALA A 93 5.61 -16.96 10.95
C ALA A 93 4.69 -17.57 11.93
N ASP A 94 3.53 -17.39 11.77
CA ASP A 94 2.63 -17.97 12.60
C ASP A 94 1.79 -18.79 11.98
N VAL A 95 2.06 -18.76 10.95
CA VAL A 95 1.03 -19.19 10.25
C VAL A 95 0.99 -20.46 9.76
#